data_ad70541f5f6190e61354a5a2cd6dfb95
#
_entry.id   ad70541f5f6190e61354a5a2cd6dfb95
#
_cell.length_a   1.000
_cell.length_b   1.000
_cell.length_c   1.000
_cell.angle_alpha   90.00
_cell.angle_beta   90.00
_cell.angle_gamma   90.00
#
_symmetry.space_group_name_H-M   'P 1'
#
loop_
_entity.id
_entity.type
_entity.pdbx_description
1 polymer ?
#
loop_
_entity_poly.entity_id
_entity_poly.type
_entity_poly.pdbx_seq_one_letter_code
_entity_poly.pdbx_strand_id
1 'polypeptide(L)'
;MKVFIGNYNDDGSPRQEDVFLDKWDSWNADHTIALIAAPLLQQLKLTKHGSGMVDDEDVPEELRSTSAPPKENEWDIDDNWHKRWEWVLDEMIWALTEHADGTGDDKFYDHSEVDEEVDIMVQVEKIKCDYEGLDAYNKRKQRGFELFGKYFQGLWS
;
A
#
# COMPACT_ATOMS: atom_id res chain seq x y z
N MET A 1 -14.72 3.76 -14.34
CA MET A 1 -14.63 2.29 -14.12
C MET A 1 -15.82 1.79 -13.31
N LYS A 2 -16.30 0.58 -13.57
CA LYS A 2 -17.24 -0.16 -12.71
C LYS A 2 -16.70 -1.58 -12.56
N VAL A 3 -16.57 -2.05 -11.32
CA VAL A 3 -16.18 -3.42 -11.00
C VAL A 3 -17.32 -4.02 -10.19
N PHE A 4 -17.85 -5.13 -10.66
CA PHE A 4 -18.85 -5.91 -9.95
C PHE A 4 -18.33 -7.33 -9.77
N ILE A 5 -18.28 -7.77 -8.54
CA ILE A 5 -17.94 -9.14 -8.18
C ILE A 5 -19.10 -9.68 -7.37
N GLY A 6 -19.85 -10.62 -7.96
CA GLY A 6 -21.02 -11.22 -7.33
C GLY A 6 -20.66 -12.07 -6.12
N ASN A 7 -21.68 -12.46 -5.37
CA ASN A 7 -21.51 -13.38 -4.24
C ASN A 7 -21.03 -14.75 -4.73
N TYR A 8 -20.38 -15.50 -3.84
CA TYR A 8 -20.12 -16.91 -4.09
C TYR A 8 -21.46 -17.67 -4.17
N ASN A 9 -21.52 -18.61 -5.10
CA ASN A 9 -22.70 -19.45 -5.29
C ASN A 9 -22.61 -20.69 -4.39
N ASP A 10 -23.68 -21.04 -3.71
CA ASP A 10 -23.74 -22.20 -2.79
C ASP A 10 -23.50 -23.55 -3.51
N ASP A 11 -23.76 -23.60 -4.81
CA ASP A 11 -23.57 -24.78 -5.66
C ASP A 11 -22.14 -24.94 -6.20
N GLY A 12 -21.22 -24.04 -5.85
CA GLY A 12 -19.84 -24.03 -6.32
C GLY A 12 -19.65 -23.56 -7.76
N SER A 13 -20.70 -23.07 -8.42
CA SER A 13 -20.58 -22.47 -9.76
C SER A 13 -19.77 -21.15 -9.68
N PRO A 14 -19.08 -20.76 -10.77
CA PRO A 14 -18.36 -19.49 -10.82
C PRO A 14 -19.28 -18.32 -10.51
N ARG A 15 -18.81 -17.41 -9.66
CA ARG A 15 -19.52 -16.13 -9.42
C ARG A 15 -19.45 -15.24 -10.64
N GLN A 16 -20.42 -14.34 -10.75
CA GLN A 16 -20.39 -13.32 -11.79
C GLN A 16 -19.29 -12.29 -11.51
N GLU A 17 -18.49 -12.00 -12.52
CA GLU A 17 -17.42 -11.00 -12.45
C GLU A 17 -17.52 -10.13 -13.70
N ASP A 18 -17.85 -8.86 -13.51
CA ASP A 18 -17.97 -7.89 -14.59
C ASP A 18 -17.04 -6.71 -14.33
N VAL A 19 -16.16 -6.41 -15.27
CA VAL A 19 -15.26 -5.27 -15.21
C VAL A 19 -15.51 -4.40 -16.43
N PHE A 20 -16.01 -3.20 -16.19
CA PHE A 20 -16.25 -2.20 -17.23
C PHE A 20 -15.24 -1.07 -17.09
N LEU A 21 -14.37 -0.93 -18.10
CA LEU A 21 -13.34 0.10 -18.15
C LEU A 21 -13.74 1.15 -19.18
N ASP A 22 -13.64 2.42 -18.80
CA ASP A 22 -13.66 3.53 -19.74
C ASP A 22 -12.24 3.79 -20.26
N LYS A 23 -12.14 4.38 -21.46
CA LYS A 23 -10.83 4.72 -22.05
C LYS A 23 -9.98 5.65 -21.16
N TRP A 24 -10.63 6.42 -20.30
CA TRP A 24 -9.96 7.34 -19.38
C TRP A 24 -9.44 6.66 -18.10
N ASP A 25 -9.96 5.47 -17.77
CA ASP A 25 -9.47 4.70 -16.61
C ASP A 25 -8.02 4.21 -16.80
N SER A 26 -7.56 4.11 -18.06
CA SER A 26 -6.17 3.76 -18.38
C SER A 26 -5.21 4.95 -18.37
N TRP A 27 -5.71 6.17 -18.32
CA TRP A 27 -4.87 7.37 -18.26
C TRP A 27 -4.05 7.44 -16.97
N ASN A 28 -4.69 7.11 -15.84
CA ASN A 28 -4.09 6.97 -14.53
C ASN A 28 -4.36 5.55 -13.99
N ALA A 29 -3.84 4.53 -14.68
CA ALA A 29 -4.10 3.14 -14.36
C ALA A 29 -3.57 2.75 -12.97
N ASP A 30 -2.45 3.30 -12.56
CA ASP A 30 -1.84 3.17 -11.25
C ASP A 30 -2.78 3.65 -10.12
N HIS A 31 -3.36 4.85 -10.25
CA HIS A 31 -4.37 5.37 -9.33
C HIS A 31 -5.62 4.47 -9.30
N THR A 32 -6.09 4.05 -10.47
CA THR A 32 -7.26 3.15 -10.60
C THR A 32 -7.02 1.81 -9.88
N ILE A 33 -5.83 1.23 -10.03
CA ILE A 33 -5.44 0.00 -9.33
C ILE A 33 -5.39 0.22 -7.82
N ALA A 34 -4.80 1.33 -7.37
CA ALA A 34 -4.70 1.65 -5.95
C ALA A 34 -6.06 1.81 -5.27
N LEU A 35 -7.04 2.46 -5.94
CA LEU A 35 -8.42 2.60 -5.45
C LEU A 35 -9.12 1.26 -5.19
N ILE A 36 -8.75 0.22 -5.92
CA ILE A 36 -9.32 -1.13 -5.73
C ILE A 36 -8.50 -1.92 -4.72
N ALA A 37 -7.18 -1.89 -4.85
CA ALA A 37 -6.29 -2.74 -4.07
C ALA A 37 -6.23 -2.33 -2.59
N ALA A 38 -6.21 -1.04 -2.26
CA ALA A 38 -6.13 -0.57 -0.88
C ALA A 38 -7.28 -1.10 0.00
N PRO A 39 -8.58 -0.89 -0.33
CA PRO A 39 -9.67 -1.41 0.48
C PRO A 39 -9.74 -2.94 0.49
N LEU A 40 -9.31 -3.61 -0.60
CA LEU A 40 -9.25 -5.06 -0.64
C LEU A 40 -8.22 -5.62 0.35
N LEU A 41 -7.02 -5.01 0.42
CA LEU A 41 -6.00 -5.39 1.40
C LEU A 41 -6.43 -5.08 2.84
N GLN A 42 -7.13 -3.96 3.07
CA GLN A 42 -7.71 -3.65 4.38
C GLN A 42 -8.69 -4.74 4.81
N GLN A 43 -9.58 -5.16 3.91
CA GLN A 43 -10.51 -6.24 4.19
C GLN A 43 -9.78 -7.57 4.43
N LEU A 44 -8.78 -7.92 3.62
CA LEU A 44 -7.94 -9.10 3.82
C LEU A 44 -7.29 -9.08 5.20
N LYS A 45 -6.69 -7.96 5.60
CA LYS A 45 -6.06 -7.82 6.93
C LYS A 45 -7.03 -8.11 8.07
N LEU A 46 -8.29 -7.65 7.96
CA LEU A 46 -9.32 -7.84 8.97
C LEU A 46 -9.85 -9.28 9.05
N THR A 47 -9.89 -10.00 7.93
CA THR A 47 -10.58 -11.30 7.83
C THR A 47 -9.66 -12.49 7.65
N LYS A 48 -8.35 -12.27 7.42
CA LYS A 48 -7.39 -13.36 7.21
C LYS A 48 -7.33 -14.32 8.39
N HIS A 49 -7.17 -15.60 8.11
CA HIS A 49 -7.02 -16.67 9.09
C HIS A 49 -5.56 -17.11 9.29
N GLY A 50 -4.66 -16.65 8.42
CA GLY A 50 -3.25 -17.00 8.43
C GLY A 50 -2.34 -15.83 8.11
N SER A 51 -1.05 -16.12 7.95
CA SER A 51 -0.03 -15.16 7.58
C SER A 51 0.86 -15.73 6.49
N GLY A 52 1.14 -14.92 5.48
CA GLY A 52 2.11 -15.24 4.45
C GLY A 52 3.52 -15.35 5.01
N MET A 53 4.38 -16.04 4.29
CA MET A 53 5.81 -16.07 4.58
C MET A 53 6.43 -14.74 4.16
N VAL A 54 7.17 -14.11 5.07
CA VAL A 54 7.86 -12.84 4.87
C VAL A 54 9.35 -13.02 5.13
N ASP A 55 10.16 -12.50 4.21
CA ASP A 55 11.61 -12.52 4.35
C ASP A 55 12.06 -11.49 5.43
N ASP A 56 13.04 -11.87 6.24
CA ASP A 56 13.55 -11.01 7.32
C ASP A 56 14.15 -9.69 6.82
N GLU A 57 14.66 -9.66 5.60
CA GLU A 57 15.22 -8.45 4.97
C GLU A 57 14.18 -7.39 4.62
N ASP A 58 12.92 -7.78 4.54
CA ASP A 58 11.82 -6.90 4.14
C ASP A 58 11.16 -6.16 5.31
N VAL A 59 11.52 -6.52 6.52
CA VAL A 59 10.94 -5.96 7.74
C VAL A 59 12.01 -5.29 8.62
N PRO A 60 11.61 -4.38 9.53
CA PRO A 60 12.49 -3.82 10.54
C PRO A 60 13.17 -4.91 11.38
N GLU A 61 14.36 -4.62 11.90
CA GLU A 61 15.19 -5.57 12.62
C GLU A 61 14.45 -6.24 13.80
N GLU A 62 13.65 -5.47 14.52
CA GLU A 62 12.87 -5.96 15.67
C GLU A 62 11.80 -6.99 15.32
N LEU A 63 11.37 -7.06 14.04
CA LEU A 63 10.39 -8.03 13.55
C LEU A 63 11.02 -9.27 12.93
N ARG A 64 12.33 -9.28 12.71
CA ARG A 64 13.02 -10.43 12.09
C ARG A 64 12.90 -11.70 12.93
N SER A 65 13.01 -12.84 12.28
CA SER A 65 13.02 -14.15 12.95
C SER A 65 14.17 -14.26 13.96
N THR A 66 15.29 -13.63 13.62
CA THR A 66 16.50 -13.57 14.47
C THR A 66 16.33 -12.73 15.74
N SER A 67 15.35 -11.83 15.78
CA SER A 67 15.03 -10.99 16.94
C SER A 67 13.91 -11.60 17.80
N ALA A 68 13.31 -12.71 17.37
CA ALA A 68 12.30 -13.42 18.14
C ALA A 68 12.94 -14.25 19.26
N PRO A 69 12.22 -14.52 20.37
CA PRO A 69 12.66 -15.48 21.39
C PRO A 69 12.95 -16.86 20.79
N PRO A 70 13.82 -17.67 21.43
CA PRO A 70 14.07 -19.03 20.99
C PRO A 70 12.78 -19.85 20.92
N LYS A 71 12.62 -20.62 19.85
CA LYS A 71 11.47 -21.52 19.67
C LYS A 71 11.52 -22.67 20.68
N GLU A 72 10.34 -23.14 21.12
CA GLU A 72 10.24 -24.34 21.96
C GLU A 72 10.58 -25.62 21.17
N ASN A 73 10.11 -25.68 19.90
CA ASN A 73 10.41 -26.80 19.00
C ASN A 73 10.94 -26.27 17.66
N GLU A 74 11.71 -27.08 16.99
CA GLU A 74 12.35 -26.72 15.70
C GLU A 74 11.33 -26.36 14.60
N TRP A 75 10.16 -27.01 14.60
CA TRP A 75 9.07 -26.82 13.63
C TRP A 75 8.08 -25.71 13.99
N ASP A 76 8.20 -25.10 15.15
CA ASP A 76 7.32 -23.99 15.51
C ASP A 76 7.63 -22.75 14.67
N ILE A 77 6.61 -21.95 14.40
CA ILE A 77 6.81 -20.61 13.87
C ILE A 77 7.38 -19.70 14.98
N ASP A 78 8.17 -18.72 14.61
CA ASP A 78 8.70 -17.76 15.59
C ASP A 78 7.62 -16.73 16.00
N ASP A 79 7.80 -16.09 17.17
CA ASP A 79 6.86 -15.14 17.76
C ASP A 79 6.61 -13.88 16.90
N ASN A 80 7.48 -13.62 15.94
CA ASN A 80 7.37 -12.50 15.03
C ASN A 80 6.73 -12.86 13.66
N TRP A 81 6.45 -14.14 13.39
CA TRP A 81 5.89 -14.60 12.12
C TRP A 81 4.66 -13.83 11.68
N HIS A 82 3.65 -13.74 12.55
CA HIS A 82 2.41 -13.03 12.27
C HIS A 82 2.62 -11.51 12.19
N LYS A 83 3.49 -10.97 13.04
CA LYS A 83 3.79 -9.53 13.08
C LYS A 83 4.48 -9.05 11.81
N ARG A 84 5.36 -9.88 11.21
CA ARG A 84 5.98 -9.56 9.92
C ARG A 84 4.93 -9.37 8.82
N TRP A 85 3.98 -10.32 8.73
CA TRP A 85 2.91 -10.21 7.74
C TRP A 85 1.98 -9.03 7.97
N GLU A 86 1.62 -8.74 9.23
CA GLU A 86 0.86 -7.54 9.60
C GLU A 86 1.56 -6.27 9.15
N TRP A 87 2.85 -6.16 9.44
CA TRP A 87 3.65 -4.99 9.05
C TRP A 87 3.72 -4.82 7.53
N VAL A 88 3.96 -5.90 6.80
CA VAL A 88 4.01 -5.88 5.33
C VAL A 88 2.67 -5.44 4.74
N LEU A 89 1.54 -5.97 5.26
CA LEU A 89 0.21 -5.52 4.85
C LEU A 89 -0.02 -4.04 5.14
N ASP A 90 0.45 -3.55 6.30
CA ASP A 90 0.32 -2.12 6.65
C ASP A 90 1.10 -1.21 5.69
N GLU A 91 2.31 -1.57 5.32
CA GLU A 91 3.11 -0.80 4.36
C GLU A 91 2.49 -0.80 2.96
N MET A 92 1.96 -1.96 2.50
CA MET A 92 1.23 -2.03 1.23
C MET A 92 -0.03 -1.16 1.24
N ILE A 93 -0.86 -1.29 2.29
CA ILE A 93 -2.11 -0.53 2.45
C ILE A 93 -1.80 0.96 2.49
N TRP A 94 -0.80 1.36 3.28
CA TRP A 94 -0.39 2.75 3.39
C TRP A 94 0.03 3.31 2.02
N ALA A 95 0.92 2.63 1.30
CA ALA A 95 1.43 3.10 0.00
C ALA A 95 0.32 3.25 -1.04
N LEU A 96 -0.59 2.27 -1.12
CA LEU A 96 -1.72 2.29 -2.05
C LEU A 96 -2.75 3.36 -1.66
N THR A 97 -2.99 3.58 -0.36
CA THR A 97 -3.90 4.63 0.13
C THR A 97 -3.35 6.02 -0.17
N GLU A 98 -2.08 6.28 0.14
CA GLU A 98 -1.41 7.56 -0.16
C GLU A 98 -1.38 7.84 -1.68
N HIS A 99 -1.22 6.78 -2.49
CA HIS A 99 -1.24 6.93 -3.95
C HIS A 99 -2.66 7.23 -4.49
N ALA A 100 -3.67 6.58 -3.93
CA ALA A 100 -5.07 6.80 -4.31
C ALA A 100 -5.60 8.17 -3.83
N ASP A 101 -5.12 8.69 -2.71
CA ASP A 101 -5.49 10.03 -2.23
C ASP A 101 -4.88 11.14 -3.10
N GLY A 102 -3.64 10.99 -3.52
CA GLY A 102 -2.94 11.88 -4.45
C GLY A 102 -2.54 13.24 -3.86
N THR A 103 -2.81 13.50 -2.58
CA THR A 103 -2.50 14.78 -1.89
C THR A 103 -1.45 14.63 -0.78
N GLY A 104 -0.95 13.42 -0.57
CA GLY A 104 -0.05 13.10 0.54
C GLY A 104 1.30 13.79 0.50
N ASP A 105 1.72 14.33 -0.63
CA ASP A 105 2.95 15.11 -0.81
C ASP A 105 2.76 16.62 -0.59
N ASP A 106 1.53 17.15 -0.59
CA ASP A 106 1.25 18.58 -0.39
C ASP A 106 1.85 19.13 0.92
N LYS A 107 1.91 18.31 1.96
CA LYS A 107 2.48 18.68 3.27
C LYS A 107 3.96 19.04 3.26
N PHE A 108 4.68 18.69 2.18
CA PHE A 108 6.11 19.01 2.02
C PHE A 108 6.33 20.35 1.31
N TYR A 109 5.27 21.03 0.86
CA TYR A 109 5.32 22.31 0.18
C TYR A 109 4.73 23.41 1.07
N ASP A 110 5.52 24.43 1.33
CA ASP A 110 5.09 25.63 2.06
C ASP A 110 4.74 26.74 1.08
N HIS A 111 3.45 27.06 1.01
CA HIS A 111 2.88 28.09 0.15
C HIS A 111 2.64 29.42 0.91
N SER A 112 3.09 29.56 2.15
CA SER A 112 2.76 30.70 3.02
C SER A 112 3.25 32.05 2.50
N GLU A 113 4.29 32.06 1.64
CA GLU A 113 4.86 33.28 1.05
C GLU A 113 4.37 33.53 -0.39
N VAL A 114 3.45 32.68 -0.90
CA VAL A 114 2.90 32.83 -2.25
C VAL A 114 1.86 33.93 -2.27
N ASP A 115 1.98 34.86 -3.21
CA ASP A 115 1.02 35.92 -3.49
C ASP A 115 0.30 35.58 -4.80
N GLU A 116 -0.99 35.31 -4.73
CA GLU A 116 -1.83 34.91 -5.87
C GLU A 116 -2.00 36.00 -6.92
N GLU A 117 -1.70 37.29 -6.57
CA GLU A 117 -1.84 38.43 -7.48
C GLU A 117 -0.61 38.60 -8.40
N VAL A 118 0.49 37.89 -8.17
CA VAL A 118 1.71 37.96 -8.98
C VAL A 118 1.76 36.89 -10.07
N ASP A 119 2.68 37.08 -11.03
CA ASP A 119 2.93 36.10 -12.09
C ASP A 119 3.24 34.72 -11.55
N ILE A 120 2.73 33.67 -12.21
CA ILE A 120 2.86 32.27 -11.76
C ILE A 120 4.33 31.84 -11.59
N MET A 121 5.23 32.36 -12.40
CA MET A 121 6.66 32.05 -12.29
C MET A 121 7.23 32.56 -10.97
N VAL A 122 6.79 33.75 -10.53
CA VAL A 122 7.20 34.36 -9.25
C VAL A 122 6.56 33.60 -8.08
N GLN A 123 5.31 33.09 -8.24
CA GLN A 123 4.66 32.26 -7.24
C GLN A 123 5.47 30.98 -7.00
N VAL A 124 5.85 30.27 -8.08
CA VAL A 124 6.61 29.01 -7.99
C VAL A 124 7.97 29.20 -7.28
N GLU A 125 8.66 30.32 -7.53
CA GLU A 125 9.94 30.62 -6.87
C GLU A 125 9.82 30.83 -5.35
N LYS A 126 8.64 31.16 -4.85
CA LYS A 126 8.38 31.38 -3.42
C LYS A 126 7.95 30.10 -2.67
N ILE A 127 7.58 29.04 -3.39
CA ILE A 127 7.23 27.76 -2.78
C ILE A 127 8.47 27.12 -2.18
N LYS A 128 8.44 26.86 -0.88
CA LYS A 128 9.51 26.14 -0.19
C LYS A 128 9.15 24.66 -0.14
N CYS A 129 10.11 23.80 -0.42
CA CYS A 129 9.92 22.36 -0.39
C CYS A 129 10.87 21.70 0.63
N ASP A 130 10.30 20.88 1.51
CA ASP A 130 11.06 19.92 2.32
C ASP A 130 11.46 18.73 1.48
N TYR A 131 12.55 18.85 0.75
CA TYR A 131 13.05 17.79 -0.15
C TYR A 131 13.44 16.51 0.58
N GLU A 132 13.94 16.62 1.82
CA GLU A 132 14.34 15.44 2.61
C GLU A 132 13.12 14.64 3.04
N GLY A 133 12.12 15.31 3.58
CA GLY A 133 10.85 14.70 3.95
C GLY A 133 10.10 14.09 2.75
N LEU A 134 10.08 14.81 1.62
CA LEU A 134 9.47 14.33 0.38
C LEU A 134 10.19 13.09 -0.18
N ASP A 135 11.52 13.06 -0.17
CA ASP A 135 12.29 11.91 -0.62
C ASP A 135 12.05 10.68 0.27
N ALA A 136 12.05 10.87 1.60
CA ALA A 136 11.74 9.80 2.55
C ALA A 136 10.32 9.24 2.36
N TYR A 137 9.33 10.12 2.16
CA TYR A 137 7.95 9.75 1.87
C TYR A 137 7.84 8.94 0.58
N ASN A 138 8.47 9.40 -0.51
CA ASN A 138 8.44 8.72 -1.79
C ASN A 138 9.16 7.36 -1.76
N LYS A 139 10.28 7.26 -1.04
CA LYS A 139 10.98 5.98 -0.82
C LYS A 139 10.11 4.97 -0.07
N ARG A 140 9.41 5.40 0.98
CA ARG A 140 8.49 4.53 1.71
C ARG A 140 7.34 4.07 0.83
N LYS A 141 6.74 4.99 0.04
CA LYS A 141 5.66 4.66 -0.90
C LYS A 141 6.12 3.65 -1.95
N GLN A 142 7.29 3.88 -2.54
CA GLN A 142 7.91 2.95 -3.49
C GLN A 142 8.16 1.57 -2.84
N ARG A 143 8.64 1.55 -1.61
CA ARG A 143 8.84 0.29 -0.86
C ARG A 143 7.54 -0.49 -0.67
N GLY A 144 6.43 0.17 -0.36
CA GLY A 144 5.12 -0.46 -0.25
C GLY A 144 4.65 -1.11 -1.56
N PHE A 145 4.93 -0.48 -2.73
CA PHE A 145 4.64 -1.07 -4.04
C PHE A 145 5.52 -2.29 -4.34
N GLU A 146 6.79 -2.26 -3.96
CA GLU A 146 7.71 -3.41 -4.09
C GLU A 146 7.23 -4.60 -3.25
N LEU A 147 6.80 -4.35 -2.01
CA LEU A 147 6.21 -5.37 -1.14
C LEU A 147 4.92 -5.94 -1.74
N PHE A 148 4.05 -5.08 -2.28
CA PHE A 148 2.84 -5.51 -2.95
C PHE A 148 3.14 -6.44 -4.14
N GLY A 149 4.11 -6.09 -4.97
CA GLY A 149 4.54 -6.95 -6.08
C GLY A 149 5.18 -8.27 -5.60
N LYS A 150 6.07 -8.20 -4.60
CA LYS A 150 6.79 -9.37 -4.06
C LYS A 150 5.84 -10.37 -3.42
N TYR A 151 4.88 -9.90 -2.63
CA TYR A 151 3.97 -10.77 -1.86
C TYR A 151 2.59 -10.94 -2.49
N PHE A 152 2.42 -10.51 -3.74
CA PHE A 152 1.13 -10.56 -4.44
C PHE A 152 0.47 -11.95 -4.41
N GLN A 153 1.24 -13.02 -4.61
CA GLN A 153 0.71 -14.39 -4.60
C GLN A 153 0.37 -14.91 -3.19
N GLY A 154 0.81 -14.23 -2.15
CA GLY A 154 0.48 -14.53 -0.75
C GLY A 154 -0.77 -13.81 -0.23
N LEU A 155 -1.45 -13.01 -1.07
CA LEU A 155 -2.64 -12.23 -0.70
C LEU A 155 -3.92 -13.09 -0.69
N TRP A 156 -3.97 -14.05 0.24
CA TRP A 156 -5.13 -14.93 0.45
C TRP A 156 -5.37 -15.16 1.95
N SER A 157 -6.57 -15.61 2.31
CA SER A 157 -6.96 -15.90 3.70
C SER A 157 -7.37 -17.37 3.89
#